data_c3c78dfbc92dbe0417f51d7109cf1a75
#
_entry.id   c3c78dfbc92dbe0417f51d7109cf1a75
#
_cell.length_a   1.000
_cell.length_b   1.000
_cell.length_c   1.000
_cell.angle_alpha   90.00
_cell.angle_beta   90.00
_cell.angle_gamma   90.00
#
_symmetry.space_group_name_H-M   'P 1'
#
loop_
_entity.id
_entity.type
_entity.pdbx_description
1 polymer ?
#
loop_
_entity_poly.entity_id
_entity_poly.type
_entity_poly.pdbx_seq_one_letter_code
_entity_poly.pdbx_strand_id
1 'polypeptide(L)'
;MATFKAKARAVELLGKGQIADLPTAITELWKNGYDAYAKNLNCKLYLDSYKDNQSPVFLLSDDGFGMSETDINDKWFVLGTDSKARGEKINPAFGLKRRIPMGEKGIGRLSVSYLGPQMLMLTKKKGETANAFLMDWRILDNYNFFLEDLNIPLFAFDSVREFIKKLNESKNSFQTNLKSDNWKEQGKSK
;
A
#
# COMPACT_ATOMS: atom_id res chain seq x y z
N MET A 1 1.56 -18.62 28.46
CA MET A 1 2.47 -17.59 27.91
C MET A 1 1.62 -16.47 27.32
N ALA A 2 1.99 -15.21 27.52
CA ALA A 2 1.29 -14.05 26.93
C ALA A 2 2.04 -13.62 25.65
N THR A 3 1.30 -13.22 24.60
CA THR A 3 1.85 -12.71 23.35
C THR A 3 1.33 -11.29 23.12
N PHE A 4 2.16 -10.44 22.53
CA PHE A 4 1.72 -9.12 22.08
C PHE A 4 0.75 -9.27 20.91
N LYS A 5 -0.35 -8.50 20.93
CA LYS A 5 -1.31 -8.40 19.84
C LYS A 5 -1.46 -6.93 19.44
N ALA A 6 -1.53 -6.65 18.14
CA ALA A 6 -1.72 -5.32 17.62
C ALA A 6 -3.15 -5.15 17.11
N LYS A 7 -3.85 -4.12 17.58
CA LYS A 7 -5.11 -3.70 16.96
C LYS A 7 -4.84 -3.05 15.59
N ALA A 8 -5.76 -3.22 14.64
CA ALA A 8 -5.65 -2.63 13.31
C ALA A 8 -5.36 -1.13 13.33
N ARG A 9 -5.93 -0.41 14.29
CA ARG A 9 -5.66 1.01 14.53
C ARG A 9 -4.19 1.36 14.80
N ALA A 10 -3.38 0.43 15.28
CA ALA A 10 -1.94 0.68 15.49
C ALA A 10 -1.24 1.10 14.18
N VAL A 11 -1.67 0.55 13.04
CA VAL A 11 -1.15 0.91 11.71
C VAL A 11 -1.47 2.37 11.36
N GLU A 12 -2.68 2.82 11.66
CA GLU A 12 -3.08 4.22 11.45
C GLU A 12 -2.23 5.17 12.29
N LEU A 13 -2.05 4.86 13.58
CA LEU A 13 -1.23 5.67 14.49
C LEU A 13 0.23 5.74 14.05
N LEU A 14 0.79 4.62 13.58
CA LEU A 14 2.15 4.57 13.05
C LEU A 14 2.27 5.31 11.70
N GLY A 15 1.27 5.21 10.83
CA GLY A 15 1.27 5.86 9.52
C GLY A 15 1.03 7.37 9.65
N LYS A 16 -0.16 7.77 10.08
CA LYS A 16 -0.56 9.18 10.17
C LYS A 16 0.25 9.95 11.22
N GLY A 17 0.63 9.33 12.34
CA GLY A 17 1.39 9.98 13.39
C GLY A 17 2.85 10.31 13.02
N GLN A 18 3.38 9.72 11.96
CA GLN A 18 4.75 9.97 11.48
C GLN A 18 4.80 10.90 10.26
N ILE A 19 3.68 11.23 9.66
CA ILE A 19 3.58 12.08 8.47
C ILE A 19 3.10 13.47 8.89
N ALA A 20 3.97 14.46 8.72
CA ALA A 20 3.69 15.83 9.15
C ALA A 20 2.66 16.55 8.24
N ASP A 21 2.75 16.32 6.93
CA ASP A 21 1.95 17.01 5.92
C ASP A 21 1.88 16.23 4.59
N LEU A 22 1.06 16.73 3.65
CA LEU A 22 0.92 16.15 2.30
C LEU A 22 2.23 16.11 1.50
N PRO A 23 3.06 17.17 1.46
CA PRO A 23 4.37 17.10 0.79
C PRO A 23 5.27 15.99 1.34
N THR A 24 5.28 15.80 2.65
CA THR A 24 6.04 14.69 3.29
C THR A 24 5.51 13.34 2.84
N ALA A 25 4.18 13.17 2.79
CA ALA A 25 3.57 11.92 2.30
C ALA A 25 4.01 11.59 0.86
N ILE A 26 3.97 12.57 -0.03
CA ILE A 26 4.40 12.40 -1.43
C ILE A 26 5.89 12.09 -1.50
N THR A 27 6.71 12.79 -0.71
CA THR A 27 8.17 12.59 -0.67
C THR A 27 8.52 11.16 -0.23
N GLU A 28 7.82 10.61 0.75
CA GLU A 28 8.02 9.22 1.18
C GLU A 28 7.72 8.22 0.06
N LEU A 29 6.70 8.47 -0.74
CA LEU A 29 6.41 7.62 -1.90
C LEU A 29 7.49 7.75 -3.00
N TRP A 30 8.02 8.94 -3.21
CA TRP A 30 9.12 9.15 -4.16
C TRP A 30 10.40 8.45 -3.71
N LYS A 31 10.71 8.45 -2.41
CA LYS A 31 11.82 7.68 -1.85
C LYS A 31 11.67 6.17 -2.17
N ASN A 32 10.45 5.64 -2.11
CA ASN A 32 10.21 4.25 -2.48
C ASN A 32 10.53 3.98 -3.95
N GLY A 33 10.12 4.84 -4.87
CA GLY A 33 10.47 4.73 -6.30
C GLY A 33 11.98 4.88 -6.54
N TYR A 34 12.64 5.80 -5.82
CA TYR A 34 14.10 5.92 -5.88
C TYR A 34 14.78 4.62 -5.41
N ASP A 35 14.34 4.06 -4.29
CA ASP A 35 14.88 2.81 -3.75
C ASP A 35 14.60 1.62 -4.68
N ALA A 36 13.51 1.67 -5.46
CA ALA A 36 13.18 0.71 -6.51
C ALA A 36 13.96 0.94 -7.83
N TYR A 37 14.95 1.83 -7.84
CA TYR A 37 15.76 2.17 -9.02
C TYR A 37 14.96 2.82 -10.17
N ALA A 38 13.83 3.45 -9.89
CA ALA A 38 13.09 4.20 -10.89
C ALA A 38 13.98 5.30 -11.51
N LYS A 39 13.81 5.51 -12.80
CA LYS A 39 14.37 6.61 -13.57
C LYS A 39 13.36 7.74 -13.74
N ASN A 40 12.09 7.36 -13.84
CA ASN A 40 10.97 8.27 -13.98
C ASN A 40 9.96 8.03 -12.86
N LEU A 41 9.57 9.12 -12.23
CA LEU A 41 8.51 9.18 -11.23
C LEU A 41 7.49 10.20 -11.73
N ASN A 42 6.27 9.78 -11.96
CA ASN A 42 5.19 10.62 -12.44
C ASN A 42 4.10 10.76 -11.38
N CYS A 43 3.67 11.99 -11.17
CA CYS A 43 2.62 12.33 -10.23
C CYS A 43 1.57 13.17 -10.95
N LYS A 44 0.29 12.79 -10.83
CA LYS A 44 -0.85 13.53 -11.37
C LYS A 44 -1.94 13.63 -10.33
N LEU A 45 -2.47 14.83 -10.16
CA LEU A 45 -3.60 15.10 -9.27
C LEU A 45 -4.78 15.60 -10.11
N TYR A 46 -5.87 14.87 -10.03
CA TYR A 46 -7.15 15.21 -10.62
C TYR A 46 -8.09 15.65 -9.49
N LEU A 47 -8.42 16.95 -9.43
CA LEU A 47 -9.18 17.52 -8.31
C LEU A 47 -10.69 17.32 -8.48
N ASP A 48 -11.20 17.45 -9.68
CA ASP A 48 -12.64 17.46 -9.92
C ASP A 48 -13.18 16.09 -10.31
N SER A 49 -12.52 15.44 -11.26
CA SER A 49 -12.91 14.12 -11.74
C SER A 49 -11.77 13.43 -12.47
N TYR A 50 -11.79 12.11 -12.49
CA TYR A 50 -10.93 11.28 -13.32
C TYR A 50 -11.78 10.22 -14.01
N LYS A 51 -11.96 10.36 -15.33
CA LYS A 51 -12.91 9.56 -16.13
C LYS A 51 -14.30 9.64 -15.51
N ASP A 52 -14.92 8.51 -15.19
CA ASP A 52 -16.26 8.41 -14.60
C ASP A 52 -16.27 8.58 -13.07
N ASN A 53 -15.10 8.76 -12.44
CA ASN A 53 -15.00 8.96 -11.01
C ASN A 53 -15.12 10.45 -10.65
N GLN A 54 -16.11 10.78 -9.85
CA GLN A 54 -16.42 12.15 -9.39
C GLN A 54 -15.56 12.58 -8.20
N SER A 55 -14.76 11.68 -7.64
CA SER A 55 -13.89 11.99 -6.51
C SER A 55 -12.49 12.37 -6.99
N PRO A 56 -11.75 13.21 -6.24
CA PRO A 56 -10.35 13.49 -6.53
C PRO A 56 -9.51 12.21 -6.62
N VAL A 57 -8.59 12.17 -7.58
CA VAL A 57 -7.69 11.04 -7.78
C VAL A 57 -6.25 11.52 -7.81
N PHE A 58 -5.44 10.95 -6.93
CA PHE A 58 -4.00 11.09 -6.97
C PHE A 58 -3.39 9.85 -7.60
N LEU A 59 -2.65 10.02 -8.70
CA LEU A 59 -1.97 8.96 -9.42
C LEU A 59 -0.46 9.16 -9.28
N LEU A 60 0.21 8.16 -8.71
CA LEU A 60 1.67 8.07 -8.69
C LEU A 60 2.10 6.83 -9.46
N SER A 61 3.09 6.97 -10.34
CA SER A 61 3.67 5.85 -11.06
C SER A 61 5.17 5.99 -11.19
N ASP A 62 5.87 4.87 -11.17
CA ASP A 62 7.30 4.77 -11.38
C ASP A 62 7.65 3.64 -12.36
N ASP A 63 8.84 3.69 -12.92
CA ASP A 63 9.42 2.67 -13.79
C ASP A 63 10.51 1.83 -13.08
N GLY A 64 10.41 1.71 -11.76
CA GLY A 64 11.32 0.93 -10.93
C GLY A 64 11.20 -0.58 -11.16
N PHE A 65 11.89 -1.36 -10.33
CA PHE A 65 11.93 -2.83 -10.48
C PHE A 65 10.59 -3.52 -10.23
N GLY A 66 9.64 -2.83 -9.61
CA GLY A 66 8.36 -3.41 -9.19
C GLY A 66 8.53 -4.43 -8.06
N MET A 67 7.43 -5.09 -7.71
CA MET A 67 7.37 -6.08 -6.64
C MET A 67 6.72 -7.36 -7.14
N SER A 68 7.27 -8.51 -6.72
CA SER A 68 6.62 -9.81 -6.82
C SER A 68 5.51 -9.94 -5.76
N GLU A 69 4.69 -10.98 -5.86
CA GLU A 69 3.74 -11.33 -4.80
C GLU A 69 4.43 -11.55 -3.46
N THR A 70 5.56 -12.26 -3.45
CA THR A 70 6.39 -12.46 -2.27
C THR A 70 6.93 -11.15 -1.71
N ASP A 71 7.42 -10.23 -2.56
CA ASP A 71 7.88 -8.91 -2.11
C ASP A 71 6.74 -8.10 -1.47
N ILE A 72 5.50 -8.24 -1.96
CA ILE A 72 4.35 -7.56 -1.39
C ILE A 72 4.03 -8.14 -0.01
N ASN A 73 3.94 -9.46 0.12
CA ASN A 73 3.62 -10.14 1.38
C ASN A 73 4.71 -9.92 2.43
N ASP A 74 5.98 -10.11 2.08
CA ASP A 74 7.08 -10.14 3.04
C ASP A 74 7.65 -8.75 3.36
N LYS A 75 7.42 -7.77 2.49
CA LYS A 75 7.99 -6.43 2.65
C LYS A 75 6.92 -5.35 2.74
N TRP A 76 5.92 -5.36 1.83
CA TRP A 76 4.93 -4.27 1.81
C TRP A 76 3.93 -4.37 2.96
N PHE A 77 3.43 -5.57 3.26
CA PHE A 77 2.49 -5.79 4.36
C PHE A 77 3.15 -5.99 5.72
N VAL A 78 4.46 -6.17 5.80
CA VAL A 78 5.19 -6.30 7.07
C VAL A 78 5.63 -4.94 7.58
N LEU A 79 5.17 -4.54 8.75
CA LEU A 79 5.52 -3.27 9.40
C LEU A 79 6.79 -3.42 10.25
N GLY A 80 7.60 -2.34 10.32
CA GLY A 80 8.78 -2.33 11.17
C GLY A 80 9.92 -3.20 10.64
N THR A 81 9.98 -3.44 9.32
CA THR A 81 11.11 -4.16 8.73
C THR A 81 12.40 -3.35 8.87
N ASP A 82 13.44 -3.96 9.37
CA ASP A 82 14.80 -3.40 9.48
C ASP A 82 15.66 -3.65 8.24
N SER A 83 15.07 -4.14 7.17
CA SER A 83 15.76 -4.49 5.91
C SER A 83 16.58 -3.34 5.31
N LYS A 84 16.24 -2.09 5.66
CA LYS A 84 16.98 -0.88 5.25
C LYS A 84 17.90 -0.31 6.36
N ALA A 85 17.64 -0.64 7.63
CA ALA A 85 18.36 -0.11 8.78
C ALA A 85 19.80 -0.65 8.89
N ARG A 86 20.05 -1.84 8.35
CA ARG A 86 21.38 -2.49 8.41
C ARG A 86 22.39 -1.96 7.40
N GLY A 87 22.07 -0.89 6.66
CA GLY A 87 22.98 -0.36 5.63
C GLY A 87 23.21 -1.33 4.48
N GLU A 88 22.39 -2.36 4.35
CA GLU A 88 22.44 -3.28 3.21
C GLU A 88 22.11 -2.48 1.95
N LYS A 89 23.19 -2.22 1.20
CA LYS A 89 23.08 -1.58 -0.11
C LYS A 89 22.21 -2.48 -0.98
N ILE A 90 21.10 -1.96 -1.47
CA ILE A 90 20.27 -2.66 -2.44
C ILE A 90 21.17 -3.06 -3.60
N ASN A 91 21.37 -4.38 -3.80
CA ASN A 91 22.16 -4.86 -4.92
C ASN A 91 21.43 -4.50 -6.22
N PRO A 92 22.03 -3.62 -7.05
CA PRO A 92 21.39 -3.29 -8.30
C PRO A 92 21.43 -4.53 -9.20
N ALA A 93 20.25 -4.98 -9.65
CA ALA A 93 20.23 -5.86 -10.79
C ALA A 93 20.81 -5.10 -12.00
N PHE A 94 21.54 -5.83 -12.88
CA PHE A 94 21.94 -5.29 -14.21
C PHE A 94 23.02 -4.19 -14.22
N GLY A 95 24.02 -4.23 -13.36
CA GLY A 95 25.19 -3.33 -13.47
C GLY A 95 24.95 -1.87 -13.12
N LEU A 96 23.82 -1.54 -12.51
CA LEU A 96 23.55 -0.20 -12.00
C LEU A 96 24.43 0.10 -10.78
N LYS A 97 24.81 1.37 -10.59
CA LYS A 97 25.51 1.80 -9.38
C LYS A 97 24.60 1.59 -8.15
N ARG A 98 25.20 1.10 -7.06
CA ARG A 98 24.50 0.96 -5.78
C ARG A 98 23.96 2.30 -5.30
N ARG A 99 22.66 2.35 -4.97
CA ARG A 99 22.03 3.49 -4.30
C ARG A 99 22.05 3.30 -2.80
N ILE A 100 22.17 4.38 -2.07
CA ILE A 100 21.94 4.39 -0.62
C ILE A 100 20.42 4.47 -0.43
N PRO A 101 19.79 3.55 0.31
CA PRO A 101 18.37 3.61 0.57
C PRO A 101 17.98 4.93 1.23
N MET A 102 16.90 5.56 0.78
CA MET A 102 16.39 6.78 1.37
C MET A 102 15.29 6.52 2.42
N GLY A 103 14.66 5.35 2.38
CA GLY A 103 13.66 4.94 3.37
C GLY A 103 14.32 4.21 4.55
N GLU A 104 14.26 4.78 5.75
CA GLU A 104 14.92 4.20 6.92
C GLU A 104 14.02 3.34 7.80
N LYS A 105 12.75 3.74 8.00
CA LYS A 105 11.88 3.21 9.07
C LYS A 105 10.92 2.08 8.63
N GLY A 106 10.83 1.73 7.37
CA GLY A 106 9.90 0.72 6.86
C GLY A 106 8.40 1.07 6.96
N ILE A 107 8.06 2.31 7.33
CA ILE A 107 6.69 2.81 7.50
C ILE A 107 6.28 3.84 6.44
N GLY A 108 7.20 4.34 5.63
CA GLY A 108 6.94 5.38 4.61
C GLY A 108 5.82 4.98 3.62
N ARG A 109 5.61 3.67 3.42
CA ARG A 109 4.51 3.15 2.60
C ARG A 109 3.11 3.48 3.16
N LEU A 110 3.00 3.67 4.47
CA LEU A 110 1.74 4.04 5.12
C LEU A 110 1.34 5.50 4.86
N SER A 111 2.26 6.30 4.30
CA SER A 111 1.97 7.69 3.90
C SER A 111 0.84 7.79 2.88
N VAL A 112 0.58 6.72 2.12
CA VAL A 112 -0.56 6.65 1.20
C VAL A 112 -1.89 6.89 1.93
N SER A 113 -2.04 6.41 3.17
CA SER A 113 -3.25 6.60 3.97
C SER A 113 -3.53 8.07 4.30
N TYR A 114 -2.50 8.92 4.25
CA TYR A 114 -2.62 10.36 4.43
C TYR A 114 -3.15 11.07 3.17
N LEU A 115 -2.87 10.51 1.98
CA LEU A 115 -3.26 11.07 0.69
C LEU A 115 -4.72 10.79 0.33
N GLY A 116 -5.30 9.72 0.85
CA GLY A 116 -6.69 9.40 0.58
C GLY A 116 -7.17 8.12 1.28
N PRO A 117 -8.50 7.95 1.39
CA PRO A 117 -9.08 6.82 2.12
C PRO A 117 -8.94 5.49 1.39
N GLN A 118 -8.77 5.51 0.07
CA GLN A 118 -8.68 4.30 -0.74
C GLN A 118 -7.42 4.33 -1.61
N MET A 119 -6.82 3.16 -1.77
CA MET A 119 -5.66 2.96 -2.61
C MET A 119 -5.85 1.72 -3.48
N LEU A 120 -5.61 1.86 -4.77
CA LEU A 120 -5.39 0.75 -5.69
C LEU A 120 -3.90 0.72 -6.04
N MET A 121 -3.23 -0.34 -5.66
CA MET A 121 -1.83 -0.57 -6.02
C MET A 121 -1.74 -1.56 -7.16
N LEU A 122 -0.91 -1.23 -8.16
CA LEU A 122 -0.53 -2.12 -9.25
C LEU A 122 0.99 -2.15 -9.33
N THR A 123 1.56 -3.33 -9.48
CA THR A 123 3.00 -3.48 -9.61
C THR A 123 3.34 -4.67 -10.48
N LYS A 124 4.48 -4.60 -11.17
CA LYS A 124 4.98 -5.71 -11.98
C LYS A 124 6.49 -5.78 -11.88
N LYS A 125 7.00 -6.90 -11.42
CA LYS A 125 8.42 -7.21 -11.47
C LYS A 125 8.79 -7.76 -12.84
N LYS A 126 9.96 -7.39 -13.34
CA LYS A 126 10.41 -7.84 -14.68
C LYS A 126 10.45 -9.36 -14.75
N GLY A 127 9.80 -9.92 -15.76
CA GLY A 127 9.73 -11.38 -15.98
C GLY A 127 8.67 -12.09 -15.15
N GLU A 128 7.92 -11.38 -14.32
CA GLU A 128 6.86 -11.95 -13.48
C GLU A 128 5.47 -11.43 -13.88
N THR A 129 4.43 -12.05 -13.34
CA THR A 129 3.03 -11.61 -13.47
C THR A 129 2.80 -10.27 -12.76
N ALA A 130 1.92 -9.45 -13.29
CA ALA A 130 1.50 -8.23 -12.59
C ALA A 130 0.64 -8.57 -11.38
N ASN A 131 0.82 -7.79 -10.31
CA ASN A 131 0.06 -7.94 -9.06
C ASN A 131 -0.69 -6.67 -8.74
N ALA A 132 -1.85 -6.80 -8.11
CA ALA A 132 -2.63 -5.69 -7.62
C ALA A 132 -3.33 -6.01 -6.30
N PHE A 133 -3.57 -4.98 -5.49
CA PHE A 133 -4.48 -5.05 -4.35
C PHE A 133 -5.20 -3.72 -4.15
N LEU A 134 -6.40 -3.82 -3.60
CA LEU A 134 -7.23 -2.70 -3.18
C LEU A 134 -7.21 -2.62 -1.67
N MET A 135 -6.95 -1.42 -1.14
CA MET A 135 -6.99 -1.13 0.30
C MET A 135 -7.93 0.04 0.57
N ASP A 136 -8.80 -0.12 1.53
CA ASP A 136 -9.56 0.98 2.12
C ASP A 136 -9.03 1.20 3.55
N TRP A 137 -8.33 2.30 3.75
CA TRP A 137 -7.67 2.61 5.03
C TRP A 137 -8.64 2.80 6.18
N ARG A 138 -9.92 3.11 5.90
CA ARG A 138 -10.96 3.27 6.92
C ARG A 138 -11.27 1.98 7.67
N ILE A 139 -10.90 0.81 7.13
CA ILE A 139 -11.03 -0.46 7.85
C ILE A 139 -10.18 -0.49 9.12
N LEU A 140 -9.08 0.30 9.15
CA LEU A 140 -8.21 0.41 10.31
C LEU A 140 -8.84 1.23 11.44
N ASP A 141 -9.88 2.01 11.16
CA ASP A 141 -10.62 2.76 12.17
C ASP A 141 -11.49 1.85 13.06
N ASN A 142 -11.62 0.58 12.71
CA ASN A 142 -12.37 -0.38 13.50
C ASN A 142 -11.53 -0.89 14.68
N TYR A 143 -11.96 -0.53 15.88
CA TYR A 143 -11.27 -0.86 17.14
C TYR A 143 -11.35 -2.33 17.54
N ASN A 144 -12.25 -3.13 16.93
CA ASN A 144 -12.44 -4.53 17.27
C ASN A 144 -11.49 -5.44 16.51
N PHE A 145 -11.04 -5.06 15.31
CA PHE A 145 -10.11 -5.86 14.53
C PHE A 145 -8.71 -5.87 15.11
N PHE A 146 -8.12 -7.05 15.19
CA PHE A 146 -6.68 -7.18 15.27
C PHE A 146 -6.07 -7.10 13.87
N LEU A 147 -4.82 -6.71 13.81
CA LEU A 147 -4.12 -6.55 12.53
C LEU A 147 -4.06 -7.87 11.74
N GLU A 148 -3.89 -8.99 12.45
CA GLU A 148 -3.89 -10.34 11.90
C GLU A 148 -5.23 -10.80 11.31
N ASP A 149 -6.33 -10.15 11.66
CA ASP A 149 -7.68 -10.47 11.15
C ASP A 149 -7.99 -9.75 9.83
N LEU A 150 -7.12 -8.83 9.39
CA LEU A 150 -7.33 -8.06 8.18
C LEU A 150 -6.85 -8.82 6.95
N ASN A 151 -7.81 -9.26 6.14
CA ASN A 151 -7.53 -9.89 4.86
C ASN A 151 -7.65 -8.86 3.73
N ILE A 152 -6.53 -8.56 3.08
CA ILE A 152 -6.46 -7.65 1.94
C ILE A 152 -6.35 -8.49 0.66
N PRO A 153 -7.32 -8.40 -0.26
CA PRO A 153 -7.29 -9.18 -1.49
C PRO A 153 -6.11 -8.77 -2.38
N LEU A 154 -5.08 -9.58 -2.39
CA LEU A 154 -3.94 -9.50 -3.31
C LEU A 154 -4.18 -10.49 -4.46
N PHE A 155 -4.01 -10.05 -5.70
CA PHE A 155 -4.21 -10.89 -6.87
C PHE A 155 -3.23 -10.60 -8.00
N ALA A 156 -2.83 -11.66 -8.69
CA ALA A 156 -2.05 -11.58 -9.91
C ALA A 156 -2.98 -11.48 -11.14
N PHE A 157 -2.51 -10.87 -12.24
CA PHE A 157 -3.25 -10.78 -13.50
C PHE A 157 -2.30 -10.62 -14.69
N ASP A 158 -2.72 -11.17 -15.84
CA ASP A 158 -1.97 -11.10 -17.10
C ASP A 158 -2.68 -10.25 -18.18
N SER A 159 -3.93 -9.91 -17.97
CA SER A 159 -4.73 -9.11 -18.90
C SER A 159 -5.60 -8.09 -18.21
N VAL A 160 -5.96 -7.02 -18.93
CA VAL A 160 -6.91 -6.01 -18.43
C VAL A 160 -8.26 -6.62 -18.08
N ARG A 161 -8.73 -7.59 -18.86
CA ARG A 161 -10.01 -8.29 -18.59
C ARG A 161 -9.95 -9.03 -17.25
N GLU A 162 -8.88 -9.75 -17.01
CA GLU A 162 -8.67 -10.49 -15.76
C GLU A 162 -8.54 -9.53 -14.58
N PHE A 163 -7.78 -8.44 -14.75
CA PHE A 163 -7.66 -7.38 -13.75
C PHE A 163 -9.03 -6.83 -13.33
N ILE A 164 -9.88 -6.44 -14.30
CA ILE A 164 -11.20 -5.89 -14.01
C ILE A 164 -12.07 -6.91 -13.25
N LYS A 165 -12.05 -8.19 -13.67
CA LYS A 165 -12.78 -9.26 -12.98
C LYS A 165 -12.33 -9.37 -11.52
N LYS A 166 -11.03 -9.54 -11.28
CA LYS A 166 -10.47 -9.72 -9.93
C LYS A 166 -10.62 -8.48 -9.05
N LEU A 167 -10.55 -7.28 -9.64
CA LEU A 167 -10.82 -6.04 -8.92
C LEU A 167 -12.27 -5.97 -8.41
N ASN A 168 -13.25 -6.39 -9.23
CA ASN A 168 -14.65 -6.43 -8.80
C ASN A 168 -14.88 -7.47 -7.70
N GLU A 169 -14.24 -8.64 -7.79
CA GLU A 169 -14.27 -9.66 -6.73
C GLU A 169 -13.69 -9.10 -5.42
N SER A 170 -12.57 -8.36 -5.49
CA SER A 170 -11.94 -7.70 -4.34
C SER A 170 -12.86 -6.65 -3.71
N LYS A 171 -13.54 -5.82 -4.52
CA LYS A 171 -14.52 -4.84 -4.01
C LYS A 171 -15.66 -5.53 -3.25
N ASN A 172 -16.18 -6.63 -3.79
CA ASN A 172 -17.24 -7.39 -3.14
C ASN A 172 -16.77 -8.00 -1.81
N SER A 173 -15.55 -8.52 -1.75
CA SER A 173 -14.94 -9.02 -0.52
C SER A 173 -14.82 -7.92 0.54
N PHE A 174 -14.35 -6.72 0.17
CA PHE A 174 -14.31 -5.56 1.07
C PHE A 174 -15.71 -5.19 1.59
N GLN A 175 -16.69 -5.13 0.72
CA GLN A 175 -18.08 -4.81 1.13
C GLN A 175 -18.64 -5.86 2.10
N THR A 176 -18.31 -7.12 1.91
CA THR A 176 -18.70 -8.20 2.84
C THR A 176 -18.06 -8.02 4.20
N ASN A 177 -16.79 -7.68 4.25
CA ASN A 177 -16.07 -7.41 5.48
C ASN A 177 -16.67 -6.20 6.24
N LEU A 178 -17.04 -5.14 5.53
CA LEU A 178 -17.68 -3.95 6.11
C LEU A 178 -19.10 -4.23 6.65
N LYS A 179 -19.78 -5.25 6.16
CA LYS A 179 -21.11 -5.68 6.64
C LYS A 179 -21.02 -6.69 7.79
N SER A 180 -19.83 -7.08 8.22
CA SER A 180 -19.63 -8.03 9.31
C SER A 180 -20.17 -7.48 10.64
N ASP A 181 -20.53 -8.39 11.56
CA ASP A 181 -21.08 -8.01 12.86
C ASP A 181 -20.10 -7.18 13.70
N ASN A 182 -18.79 -7.33 13.48
CA ASN A 182 -17.78 -6.52 14.14
C ASN A 182 -17.91 -5.01 13.85
N TRP A 183 -18.50 -4.60 12.71
CA TRP A 183 -18.80 -3.21 12.42
C TRP A 183 -20.08 -2.75 13.11
N LYS A 184 -21.10 -3.61 13.20
CA LYS A 184 -22.39 -3.30 13.83
C LYS A 184 -22.24 -3.03 15.32
N GLU A 185 -21.41 -3.80 16.02
CA GLU A 185 -21.14 -3.65 17.46
C GLU A 185 -20.54 -2.27 17.81
N GLN A 186 -19.95 -1.57 16.87
CA GLN A 186 -19.35 -0.26 17.12
C GLN A 186 -20.28 0.94 16.82
N GLY A 187 -21.52 0.71 16.44
CA GLY A 187 -22.45 1.79 16.05
C GLY A 187 -22.00 2.57 14.82
N LYS A 188 -21.01 2.08 14.09
CA LYS A 188 -20.48 2.67 12.85
C LYS A 188 -21.05 1.99 11.59
N SER A 189 -22.32 1.59 11.64
CA SER A 189 -23.02 1.15 10.42
C SER A 189 -23.24 2.36 9.52
N LYS A 190 -22.54 2.45 8.43
CA LYS A 190 -22.87 3.31 7.31
C LYS A 190 -22.91 2.52 6.04
#